data_851cdfb2fcdea8c5a273273aa62391cb
#
_entry.id   851cdfb2fcdea8c5a273273aa62391cb
#
_cell.length_a   1.000
_cell.length_b   1.000
_cell.length_c   1.000
_cell.angle_alpha   90.00
_cell.angle_beta   90.00
_cell.angle_gamma   90.00
#
_symmetry.space_group_name_H-M   'P 1'
#
loop_
_entity.id
_entity.type
_entity.pdbx_description
1 polymer ?
#
loop_
_entity_poly.entity_id
_entity_poly.type
_entity_poly.pdbx_seq_one_letter_code
_entity_poly.pdbx_strand_id
1 'polypeptide(L)'
;AAGMCPGRVCMEGGRPLRCLLVDDDPLQLEMTAVLCRELGIETESCPFPEYAEKLVQESAFDLVFTDIQMPGVDGFEVLRRIRAVRAELPVVAVSARSDDESAYVERGFAAVLRKPFARAELVAVLRRVVPEAGVAPEECLPEEDAVRGFEALTAFARDDAEAAREIIRTFVAENEAHAETLRRAALAGDAVALRAIAHKMVPIYTLLGEEELAAALRRLERSEGSADGALRSAALGVAERVGEIVRAAKKEYLCDR
;
A
#
# COMPACT_ATOMS: atom_id res chain seq x y z
N ALA A 1 33.01 6.92 -15.83
CA ALA A 1 32.01 5.86 -15.65
C ALA A 1 31.85 5.62 -14.15
N ALA A 2 30.89 6.28 -13.52
CA ALA A 2 30.52 6.00 -12.15
C ALA A 2 29.83 4.63 -12.14
N GLY A 3 30.37 3.69 -11.32
CA GLY A 3 29.87 2.35 -11.23
C GLY A 3 28.42 2.34 -10.73
N MET A 4 27.50 2.00 -11.61
CA MET A 4 26.13 1.67 -11.24
C MET A 4 26.17 0.39 -10.43
N CYS A 5 25.75 0.46 -9.17
CA CYS A 5 25.50 -0.75 -8.38
C CYS A 5 24.34 -1.52 -9.02
N PRO A 6 24.52 -2.80 -9.38
CA PRO A 6 23.46 -3.58 -9.99
C PRO A 6 22.25 -3.65 -9.04
N GLY A 7 21.08 -3.29 -9.56
CA GLY A 7 19.81 -3.38 -8.84
C GLY A 7 19.36 -2.16 -8.04
N ARG A 8 20.11 -1.05 -8.04
CA ARG A 8 19.70 0.20 -7.36
C ARG A 8 19.22 1.26 -8.35
N VAL A 9 18.23 2.04 -7.92
CA VAL A 9 17.70 3.21 -8.63
C VAL A 9 18.47 4.45 -8.16
N CYS A 10 19.13 5.15 -9.10
CA CYS A 10 19.86 6.37 -8.79
C CYS A 10 19.54 7.44 -9.84
N MET A 11 19.45 8.69 -9.40
CA MET A 11 19.34 9.86 -10.27
C MET A 11 20.69 10.14 -10.96
N GLU A 12 20.67 10.96 -12.01
CA GLU A 12 21.91 11.48 -12.61
C GLU A 12 22.79 12.12 -11.54
N GLY A 13 24.09 11.79 -11.56
CA GLY A 13 25.04 12.20 -10.51
C GLY A 13 25.15 11.24 -9.31
N GLY A 14 24.43 10.11 -9.32
CA GLY A 14 24.58 9.02 -8.33
C GLY A 14 23.90 9.27 -6.99
N ARG A 15 23.07 10.30 -6.86
CA ARG A 15 22.25 10.47 -5.66
C ARG A 15 21.06 9.52 -5.64
N PRO A 16 20.57 9.07 -4.47
CA PRO A 16 19.36 8.27 -4.40
C PRO A 16 18.13 9.05 -4.89
N LEU A 17 17.18 8.34 -5.47
CA LEU A 17 15.84 8.86 -5.74
C LEU A 17 15.13 9.08 -4.40
N ARG A 18 14.47 10.22 -4.20
CA ARG A 18 13.69 10.52 -2.98
C ARG A 18 12.20 10.56 -3.29
N CYS A 19 11.44 9.71 -2.59
CA CYS A 19 9.99 9.59 -2.77
C CYS A 19 9.22 9.96 -1.50
N LEU A 20 8.11 10.67 -1.66
CA LEU A 20 7.09 10.81 -0.61
C LEU A 20 6.03 9.71 -0.80
N LEU A 21 5.73 8.98 0.25
CA LEU A 21 4.68 7.95 0.28
C LEU A 21 3.51 8.50 1.11
N VAL A 22 2.33 8.65 0.49
CA VAL A 22 1.12 9.17 1.16
C VAL A 22 0.07 8.07 1.15
N ASP A 23 -0.22 7.51 2.31
CA ASP A 23 -1.22 6.46 2.51
C ASP A 23 -1.66 6.50 3.97
N ASP A 24 -2.94 6.38 4.27
CA ASP A 24 -3.44 6.35 5.64
C ASP A 24 -3.42 4.93 6.26
N ASP A 25 -2.87 3.95 5.54
CA ASP A 25 -2.64 2.59 6.00
C ASP A 25 -1.15 2.38 6.33
N PRO A 26 -0.78 2.22 7.63
CA PRO A 26 0.61 2.03 8.05
C PRO A 26 1.28 0.80 7.45
N LEU A 27 0.52 -0.28 7.21
CA LEU A 27 1.07 -1.50 6.61
C LEU A 27 1.44 -1.28 5.14
N GLN A 28 0.61 -0.57 4.38
CA GLN A 28 0.89 -0.22 2.99
C GLN A 28 2.12 0.70 2.89
N LEU A 29 2.24 1.69 3.80
CA LEU A 29 3.42 2.54 3.89
C LEU A 29 4.68 1.72 4.15
N GLU A 30 4.65 0.82 5.14
CA GLU A 30 5.81 -0.01 5.50
C GLU A 30 6.23 -0.93 4.35
N MET A 31 5.28 -1.65 3.74
CA MET A 31 5.56 -2.54 2.61
C MET A 31 6.16 -1.78 1.43
N THR A 32 5.59 -0.62 1.09
CA THR A 32 6.08 0.22 -0.01
C THR A 32 7.47 0.79 0.31
N ALA A 33 7.70 1.24 1.55
CA ALA A 33 8.99 1.75 1.99
C ALA A 33 10.09 0.67 1.95
N VAL A 34 9.77 -0.57 2.34
CA VAL A 34 10.71 -1.70 2.26
C VAL A 34 11.09 -1.98 0.81
N LEU A 35 10.12 -2.08 -0.11
CA LEU A 35 10.39 -2.25 -1.55
C LEU A 35 11.27 -1.13 -2.11
N CYS A 36 10.97 0.11 -1.77
CA CYS A 36 11.76 1.27 -2.18
C CYS A 36 13.19 1.20 -1.65
N ARG A 37 13.37 0.85 -0.39
CA ARG A 37 14.69 0.70 0.26
C ARG A 37 15.55 -0.34 -0.43
N GLU A 38 14.97 -1.48 -0.82
CA GLU A 38 15.66 -2.52 -1.60
C GLU A 38 16.13 -2.04 -2.97
N LEU A 39 15.38 -1.12 -3.57
CA LEU A 39 15.76 -0.47 -4.81
C LEU A 39 16.77 0.68 -4.62
N GLY A 40 17.15 0.99 -3.37
CA GLY A 40 18.03 2.11 -3.04
C GLY A 40 17.34 3.47 -3.10
N ILE A 41 16.01 3.50 -3.02
CA ILE A 41 15.18 4.71 -3.02
C ILE A 41 15.01 5.18 -1.57
N GLU A 42 15.25 6.45 -1.32
CA GLU A 42 14.94 7.08 -0.04
C GLU A 42 13.46 7.45 0.01
N THR A 43 12.80 7.10 1.09
CA THR A 43 11.37 7.37 1.27
C THR A 43 11.10 8.17 2.53
N GLU A 44 10.09 9.04 2.45
CA GLU A 44 9.46 9.66 3.59
C GLU A 44 7.98 9.26 3.60
N SER A 45 7.51 8.72 4.71
CA SER A 45 6.12 8.26 4.86
C SER A 45 5.24 9.34 5.47
N CYS A 46 4.09 9.57 4.85
CA CYS A 46 3.08 10.52 5.28
C CYS A 46 1.75 9.82 5.53
N PRO A 47 1.47 9.37 6.77
CA PRO A 47 0.22 8.71 7.11
C PRO A 47 -0.98 9.67 7.22
N PHE A 48 -0.73 10.97 7.14
CA PHE A 48 -1.75 12.02 7.22
C PHE A 48 -1.71 12.86 5.94
N PRO A 49 -2.61 12.60 4.97
CA PRO A 49 -2.56 13.21 3.64
C PRO A 49 -2.65 14.75 3.64
N GLU A 50 -3.21 15.35 4.69
CA GLU A 50 -3.25 16.80 4.88
C GLU A 50 -1.87 17.46 5.03
N TYR A 51 -0.84 16.70 5.42
CA TYR A 51 0.53 17.20 5.54
C TYR A 51 1.37 17.04 4.28
N ALA A 52 0.90 16.34 3.25
CA ALA A 52 1.66 16.06 2.05
C ALA A 52 2.15 17.33 1.34
N GLU A 53 1.30 18.35 1.23
CA GLU A 53 1.66 19.65 0.66
C GLU A 53 2.82 20.32 1.42
N LYS A 54 2.74 20.33 2.75
CA LYS A 54 3.77 20.93 3.60
C LYS A 54 5.11 20.20 3.44
N LEU A 55 5.10 18.87 3.44
CA LEU A 55 6.32 18.06 3.25
C LEU A 55 6.97 18.36 1.90
N VAL A 56 6.19 18.50 0.83
CA VAL A 56 6.68 18.84 -0.51
C VAL A 56 7.24 20.27 -0.57
N GLN A 57 6.74 21.20 0.25
CA GLN A 57 7.30 22.55 0.36
C GLN A 57 8.63 22.58 1.12
N GLU A 58 8.74 21.79 2.20
CA GLU A 58 9.88 21.78 3.12
C GLU A 58 11.03 20.89 2.65
N SER A 59 10.76 19.89 1.81
CA SER A 59 11.73 18.88 1.34
C SER A 59 11.70 18.70 -0.17
N ALA A 60 12.87 18.35 -0.73
CA ALA A 60 12.96 18.02 -2.14
C ALA A 60 12.64 16.54 -2.35
N PHE A 61 11.58 16.25 -3.09
CA PHE A 61 11.23 14.92 -3.58
C PHE A 61 11.33 14.90 -5.11
N ASP A 62 11.60 13.74 -5.65
CA ASP A 62 11.64 13.45 -7.10
C ASP A 62 10.32 12.86 -7.58
N LEU A 63 9.56 12.24 -6.67
CA LEU A 63 8.32 11.52 -6.96
C LEU A 63 7.44 11.44 -5.72
N VAL A 64 6.12 11.45 -5.91
CA VAL A 64 5.14 11.18 -4.86
C VAL A 64 4.30 9.97 -5.26
N PHE A 65 4.15 9.01 -4.37
CA PHE A 65 3.11 7.98 -4.43
C PHE A 65 1.98 8.37 -3.47
N THR A 66 0.74 8.36 -3.92
CA THR A 66 -0.41 8.63 -3.06
C THR A 66 -1.51 7.60 -3.24
N ASP A 67 -1.99 7.06 -2.14
CA ASP A 67 -3.25 6.30 -2.18
C ASP A 67 -4.37 7.21 -2.67
N ILE A 68 -5.35 6.61 -3.34
CA ILE A 68 -6.51 7.34 -3.87
C ILE A 68 -7.61 7.44 -2.82
N GLN A 69 -7.83 6.39 -2.04
CA GLN A 69 -8.97 6.30 -1.14
C GLN A 69 -8.56 6.46 0.32
N MET A 70 -8.38 7.69 0.75
CA MET A 70 -8.06 8.04 2.13
C MET A 70 -9.19 8.87 2.76
N PRO A 71 -9.45 8.74 4.07
CA PRO A 71 -10.45 9.53 4.77
C PRO A 71 -10.10 11.02 4.78
N GLY A 72 -11.10 11.86 4.57
CA GLY A 72 -10.97 13.31 4.65
C GLY A 72 -10.32 13.94 3.43
N VAL A 73 -9.06 13.66 3.16
CA VAL A 73 -8.30 14.15 2.01
C VAL A 73 -7.93 12.98 1.11
N ASP A 74 -8.59 12.85 -0.03
CA ASP A 74 -8.31 11.80 -1.01
C ASP A 74 -7.07 12.11 -1.87
N GLY A 75 -6.62 11.10 -2.64
CA GLY A 75 -5.44 11.24 -3.50
C GLY A 75 -5.58 12.29 -4.59
N PHE A 76 -6.80 12.60 -5.06
CA PHE A 76 -7.04 13.67 -6.03
C PHE A 76 -6.82 15.05 -5.40
N GLU A 77 -7.26 15.22 -4.16
CA GLU A 77 -7.02 16.46 -3.41
C GLU A 77 -5.53 16.61 -3.06
N VAL A 78 -4.84 15.52 -2.70
CA VAL A 78 -3.38 15.52 -2.53
C VAL A 78 -2.68 15.97 -3.81
N LEU A 79 -3.04 15.40 -4.97
CA LEU A 79 -2.51 15.80 -6.28
C LEU A 79 -2.73 17.31 -6.52
N ARG A 80 -3.95 17.80 -6.30
CA ARG A 80 -4.30 19.20 -6.51
C ARG A 80 -3.43 20.15 -5.67
N ARG A 81 -3.22 19.81 -4.38
CA ARG A 81 -2.40 20.60 -3.46
C ARG A 81 -0.93 20.58 -3.86
N ILE A 82 -0.39 19.41 -4.22
CA ILE A 82 1.00 19.30 -4.69
C ILE A 82 1.21 20.10 -5.97
N ARG A 83 0.28 20.06 -6.93
CA ARG A 83 0.37 20.86 -8.17
C ARG A 83 0.37 22.37 -7.92
N ALA A 84 -0.27 22.85 -6.86
CA ALA A 84 -0.28 24.26 -6.50
C ALA A 84 1.10 24.77 -6.04
N VAL A 85 1.94 23.88 -5.48
CA VAL A 85 3.25 24.27 -4.90
C VAL A 85 4.45 23.74 -5.71
N ARG A 86 4.31 22.62 -6.39
CA ARG A 86 5.32 21.96 -7.25
C ARG A 86 4.66 21.36 -8.48
N ALA A 87 4.38 22.17 -9.48
CA ALA A 87 3.63 21.78 -10.68
C ALA A 87 4.24 20.59 -11.43
N GLU A 88 5.58 20.53 -11.52
CA GLU A 88 6.31 19.53 -12.29
C GLU A 88 6.62 18.25 -11.51
N LEU A 89 6.37 18.22 -10.19
CA LEU A 89 6.66 17.02 -9.38
C LEU A 89 5.73 15.88 -9.78
N PRO A 90 6.25 14.76 -10.29
CA PRO A 90 5.40 13.63 -10.69
C PRO A 90 4.69 13.02 -9.47
N VAL A 91 3.39 12.74 -9.64
CA VAL A 91 2.56 12.08 -8.64
C VAL A 91 1.97 10.81 -9.25
N VAL A 92 2.22 9.68 -8.64
CA VAL A 92 1.70 8.36 -9.01
C VAL A 92 0.53 8.02 -8.11
N ALA A 93 -0.59 7.65 -8.71
CA ALA A 93 -1.74 7.13 -7.99
C ALA A 93 -1.47 5.68 -7.58
N VAL A 94 -1.74 5.34 -6.32
CA VAL A 94 -1.75 3.96 -5.83
C VAL A 94 -3.20 3.57 -5.58
N SER A 95 -3.70 2.51 -6.21
CA SER A 95 -5.15 2.21 -6.18
C SER A 95 -5.43 0.72 -6.15
N ALA A 96 -6.38 0.31 -5.32
CA ALA A 96 -6.93 -1.04 -5.30
C ALA A 96 -8.03 -1.27 -6.37
N ARG A 97 -8.50 -0.20 -7.04
CA ARG A 97 -9.57 -0.27 -8.03
C ARG A 97 -9.04 -0.65 -9.40
N SER A 98 -9.86 -1.37 -10.15
CA SER A 98 -9.59 -1.77 -11.54
C SER A 98 -10.00 -0.71 -12.57
N ASP A 99 -10.17 0.55 -12.16
CA ASP A 99 -10.52 1.64 -13.05
C ASP A 99 -9.46 1.81 -14.16
N ASP A 100 -9.88 2.36 -15.29
CA ASP A 100 -8.97 2.60 -16.42
C ASP A 100 -7.87 3.61 -16.01
N GLU A 101 -6.61 3.26 -16.28
CA GLU A 101 -5.45 4.11 -16.02
C GLU A 101 -5.59 5.48 -16.70
N SER A 102 -6.22 5.53 -17.88
CA SER A 102 -6.44 6.77 -18.64
C SER A 102 -7.19 7.82 -17.81
N ALA A 103 -8.17 7.41 -17.00
CA ALA A 103 -8.96 8.30 -16.16
C ALA A 103 -8.12 9.02 -15.08
N TYR A 104 -7.06 8.37 -14.58
CA TYR A 104 -6.13 8.99 -13.62
C TYR A 104 -5.14 9.92 -14.31
N VAL A 105 -4.61 9.50 -15.47
CA VAL A 105 -3.68 10.31 -16.26
C VAL A 105 -4.35 11.60 -16.76
N GLU A 106 -5.60 11.54 -17.24
CA GLU A 106 -6.38 12.72 -17.63
C GLU A 106 -6.59 13.72 -16.49
N ARG A 107 -6.57 13.25 -15.23
CA ARG A 107 -6.65 14.09 -14.04
C ARG A 107 -5.31 14.61 -13.55
N GLY A 108 -4.21 14.27 -14.22
CA GLY A 108 -2.88 14.81 -13.97
C GLY A 108 -1.93 13.91 -13.15
N PHE A 109 -2.30 12.65 -12.89
CA PHE A 109 -1.35 11.68 -12.38
C PHE A 109 -0.35 11.26 -13.46
N ALA A 110 0.91 11.04 -13.08
CA ALA A 110 1.95 10.60 -14.00
C ALA A 110 1.78 9.12 -14.39
N ALA A 111 1.25 8.31 -13.48
CA ALA A 111 1.00 6.88 -13.65
C ALA A 111 0.04 6.36 -12.57
N VAL A 112 -0.34 5.09 -12.72
CA VAL A 112 -1.08 4.33 -11.70
C VAL A 112 -0.30 3.08 -11.34
N LEU A 113 -0.20 2.81 -10.03
CA LEU A 113 0.32 1.58 -9.46
C LEU A 113 -0.82 0.85 -8.76
N ARG A 114 -1.09 -0.39 -9.15
CA ARG A 114 -2.26 -1.13 -8.66
C ARG A 114 -1.91 -2.01 -7.47
N LYS A 115 -2.71 -1.89 -6.39
CA LYS A 115 -2.60 -2.76 -5.21
C LYS A 115 -3.30 -4.11 -5.45
N PRO A 116 -2.73 -5.24 -5.01
CA PRO A 116 -1.36 -5.39 -4.53
C PRO A 116 -0.36 -5.32 -5.68
N PHE A 117 0.83 -4.78 -5.46
CA PHE A 117 1.89 -4.70 -6.44
C PHE A 117 3.19 -5.29 -5.89
N ALA A 118 3.95 -5.90 -6.76
CA ALA A 118 5.28 -6.40 -6.48
C ALA A 118 6.37 -5.43 -7.01
N ARG A 119 7.62 -5.83 -6.83
CA ARG A 119 8.78 -5.04 -7.27
C ARG A 119 8.75 -4.72 -8.77
N ALA A 120 8.32 -5.67 -9.61
CA ALA A 120 8.31 -5.51 -11.05
C ALA A 120 7.42 -4.36 -11.51
N GLU A 121 6.20 -4.26 -10.95
CA GLU A 121 5.27 -3.18 -11.26
C GLU A 121 5.79 -1.83 -10.79
N LEU A 122 6.38 -1.77 -9.59
CA LEU A 122 7.01 -0.55 -9.10
C LEU A 122 8.15 -0.09 -10.02
N VAL A 123 9.04 -1.01 -10.42
CA VAL A 123 10.13 -0.72 -11.36
C VAL A 123 9.61 -0.25 -12.71
N ALA A 124 8.55 -0.87 -13.25
CA ALA A 124 7.95 -0.46 -14.53
C ALA A 124 7.40 0.98 -14.47
N VAL A 125 6.73 1.33 -13.36
CA VAL A 125 6.23 2.69 -13.13
C VAL A 125 7.39 3.68 -13.00
N LEU A 126 8.43 3.38 -12.22
CA LEU A 126 9.60 4.25 -12.05
C LEU A 126 10.29 4.56 -13.38
N ARG A 127 10.50 3.56 -14.24
CA ARG A 127 11.10 3.75 -15.59
C ARG A 127 10.30 4.70 -16.46
N ARG A 128 8.98 4.68 -16.33
CA ARG A 128 8.08 5.52 -17.12
C ARG A 128 8.02 6.96 -16.60
N VAL A 129 8.03 7.12 -15.27
CA VAL A 129 7.75 8.41 -14.61
C VAL A 129 9.03 9.20 -14.37
N VAL A 130 10.15 8.52 -14.09
CA VAL A 130 11.46 9.13 -13.82
C VAL A 130 12.52 8.45 -14.72
N PRO A 131 12.47 8.67 -16.03
CA PRO A 131 13.34 7.99 -16.98
C PRO A 131 14.83 8.31 -16.79
N GLU A 132 15.16 9.48 -16.20
CA GLU A 132 16.50 9.89 -15.79
C GLU A 132 17.03 9.12 -14.59
N ALA A 133 16.19 8.45 -13.85
CA ALA A 133 16.63 7.52 -12.82
C ALA A 133 17.16 6.25 -13.51
N GLY A 134 18.43 5.97 -13.36
CA GLY A 134 19.03 4.74 -13.85
C GLY A 134 18.44 3.54 -13.10
N VAL A 135 17.37 2.98 -13.63
CA VAL A 135 16.78 1.72 -13.13
C VAL A 135 17.46 0.59 -13.91
N ALA A 136 18.22 -0.27 -13.22
CA ALA A 136 18.90 -1.41 -13.86
C ALA A 136 17.92 -2.25 -14.70
N PRO A 137 18.37 -2.78 -15.87
CA PRO A 137 17.54 -3.66 -16.68
C PRO A 137 17.07 -4.86 -15.86
N GLU A 138 15.87 -5.29 -16.16
CA GLU A 138 15.17 -6.42 -15.55
C GLU A 138 15.74 -7.79 -16.04
N GLU A 139 17.06 -7.93 -16.09
CA GLU A 139 17.68 -9.22 -16.37
C GLU A 139 17.49 -10.11 -15.13
N CYS A 140 16.55 -11.04 -15.28
CA CYS A 140 16.25 -12.15 -14.35
C CYS A 140 15.80 -11.73 -12.94
N LEU A 141 14.61 -11.15 -12.85
CA LEU A 141 13.80 -11.49 -11.69
C LEU A 141 13.21 -12.89 -12.00
N PRO A 142 13.46 -13.91 -11.18
CA PRO A 142 12.71 -15.15 -11.31
C PRO A 142 11.23 -14.78 -11.23
N GLU A 143 10.39 -15.37 -12.08
CA GLU A 143 8.95 -15.38 -11.85
C GLU A 143 8.79 -15.91 -10.43
N GLU A 144 8.43 -15.03 -9.50
CA GLU A 144 8.14 -15.46 -8.14
C GLU A 144 6.92 -16.35 -8.27
N ASP A 145 7.11 -17.66 -8.06
CA ASP A 145 6.00 -18.59 -7.83
C ASP A 145 5.07 -17.88 -6.84
N ALA A 146 3.77 -17.86 -7.12
CA ALA A 146 2.79 -17.09 -6.36
C ALA A 146 2.88 -17.45 -4.87
N VAL A 147 3.72 -16.72 -4.15
CA VAL A 147 3.96 -16.88 -2.72
C VAL A 147 2.65 -16.54 -2.02
N ARG A 148 2.20 -17.40 -1.11
CA ARG A 148 0.92 -17.27 -0.40
C ARG A 148 1.13 -17.22 1.10
N GLY A 149 0.10 -16.78 1.81
CA GLY A 149 0.18 -16.66 3.25
C GLY A 149 1.14 -15.57 3.71
N PHE A 150 1.71 -15.72 4.89
CA PHE A 150 2.61 -14.73 5.47
C PHE A 150 3.93 -14.58 4.70
N GLU A 151 4.33 -15.58 3.95
CA GLU A 151 5.48 -15.47 3.06
C GLU A 151 5.28 -14.38 2.00
N ALA A 152 4.05 -14.15 1.55
CA ALA A 152 3.74 -13.05 0.63
C ALA A 152 4.01 -11.67 1.24
N LEU A 153 3.85 -11.52 2.56
CA LEU A 153 4.20 -10.28 3.27
C LEU A 153 5.71 -10.17 3.48
N THR A 154 6.35 -11.25 3.88
CA THR A 154 7.80 -11.24 4.18
C THR A 154 8.65 -11.22 2.91
N ALA A 155 8.12 -11.62 1.76
CA ALA A 155 8.78 -11.51 0.47
C ALA A 155 9.17 -10.06 0.11
N PHE A 156 8.44 -9.06 0.62
CA PHE A 156 8.82 -7.64 0.45
C PHE A 156 10.16 -7.30 1.10
N ALA A 157 10.52 -7.98 2.16
CA ALA A 157 11.77 -7.75 2.90
C ALA A 157 12.94 -8.64 2.44
N ARG A 158 12.71 -9.60 1.52
CA ARG A 158 13.72 -10.55 1.03
C ARG A 158 14.57 -11.15 2.16
N ASP A 159 15.88 -10.83 2.18
CA ASP A 159 16.84 -11.34 3.16
C ASP A 159 16.92 -10.49 4.44
N ASP A 160 16.16 -9.38 4.53
CA ASP A 160 16.10 -8.53 5.72
C ASP A 160 15.10 -9.07 6.74
N ALA A 161 15.59 -9.91 7.65
CA ALA A 161 14.75 -10.53 8.68
C ALA A 161 14.15 -9.53 9.68
N GLU A 162 14.78 -8.36 9.89
CA GLU A 162 14.23 -7.33 10.77
C GLU A 162 13.08 -6.59 10.09
N ALA A 163 13.24 -6.21 8.82
CA ALA A 163 12.18 -5.64 8.01
C ALA A 163 10.99 -6.61 7.87
N ALA A 164 11.24 -7.91 7.67
CA ALA A 164 10.18 -8.93 7.62
C ALA A 164 9.38 -8.97 8.94
N ARG A 165 10.07 -8.94 10.08
CA ARG A 165 9.40 -8.90 11.39
C ARG A 165 8.61 -7.63 11.61
N GLU A 166 9.11 -6.49 11.15
CA GLU A 166 8.40 -5.20 11.28
C GLU A 166 7.13 -5.18 10.46
N ILE A 167 7.17 -5.66 9.21
CA ILE A 167 5.97 -5.85 8.38
C ILE A 167 4.93 -6.72 9.12
N ILE A 168 5.35 -7.85 9.71
CA ILE A 168 4.43 -8.73 10.44
C ILE A 168 3.90 -8.06 11.72
N ARG A 169 4.69 -7.27 12.45
CA ARG A 169 4.21 -6.51 13.62
C ARG A 169 3.15 -5.49 13.22
N THR A 170 3.41 -4.74 12.16
CA THR A 170 2.46 -3.76 11.62
C THR A 170 1.19 -4.45 11.13
N PHE A 171 1.31 -5.55 10.39
CA PHE A 171 0.17 -6.38 9.98
C PHE A 171 -0.69 -6.80 11.18
N VAL A 172 -0.07 -7.32 12.23
CA VAL A 172 -0.76 -7.77 13.43
C VAL A 172 -1.49 -6.60 14.11
N ALA A 173 -0.80 -5.49 14.34
CA ALA A 173 -1.38 -4.33 15.03
C ALA A 173 -2.57 -3.74 14.27
N GLU A 174 -2.41 -3.52 12.96
CA GLU A 174 -3.46 -2.97 12.11
C GLU A 174 -4.68 -3.91 12.03
N ASN A 175 -4.47 -5.20 11.84
CA ASN A 175 -5.58 -6.13 11.69
C ASN A 175 -6.30 -6.43 13.02
N GLU A 176 -5.65 -6.29 14.17
CA GLU A 176 -6.35 -6.28 15.47
C GLU A 176 -7.29 -5.08 15.58
N ALA A 177 -6.81 -3.88 15.20
CA ALA A 177 -7.61 -2.66 15.21
C ALA A 177 -8.76 -2.72 14.17
N HIS A 178 -8.51 -3.27 12.99
CA HIS A 178 -9.52 -3.47 11.94
C HIS A 178 -10.60 -4.45 12.39
N ALA A 179 -10.24 -5.59 12.99
CA ALA A 179 -11.22 -6.56 13.51
C ALA A 179 -12.11 -5.95 14.59
N GLU A 180 -11.54 -5.12 15.47
CA GLU A 180 -12.31 -4.43 16.49
C GLU A 180 -13.25 -3.38 15.89
N THR A 181 -12.78 -2.65 14.88
CA THR A 181 -13.60 -1.68 14.14
C THR A 181 -14.75 -2.36 13.41
N LEU A 182 -14.52 -3.52 12.77
CA LEU A 182 -15.57 -4.34 12.16
C LEU A 182 -16.63 -4.76 13.17
N ARG A 183 -16.21 -5.25 14.35
CA ARG A 183 -17.16 -5.65 15.42
C ARG A 183 -18.00 -4.48 15.89
N ARG A 184 -17.36 -3.36 16.18
CA ARG A 184 -18.04 -2.14 16.66
C ARG A 184 -19.02 -1.60 15.63
N ALA A 185 -18.61 -1.48 14.37
CA ALA A 185 -19.45 -1.00 13.27
C ALA A 185 -20.63 -1.96 13.02
N ALA A 186 -20.40 -3.28 13.04
CA ALA A 186 -21.46 -4.28 12.92
C ALA A 186 -22.50 -4.17 14.04
N LEU A 187 -22.05 -4.00 15.28
CA LEU A 187 -22.94 -3.87 16.43
C LEU A 187 -23.73 -2.55 16.41
N ALA A 188 -23.14 -1.47 15.93
CA ALA A 188 -23.78 -0.16 15.78
C ALA A 188 -24.68 -0.07 14.54
N GLY A 189 -24.63 -1.03 13.62
CA GLY A 189 -25.36 -0.96 12.34
C GLY A 189 -24.76 0.09 11.38
N ASP A 190 -23.50 0.47 11.57
CA ASP A 190 -22.79 1.50 10.77
C ASP A 190 -22.25 0.90 9.46
N ALA A 191 -23.09 0.91 8.43
CA ALA A 191 -22.73 0.40 7.12
C ALA A 191 -21.62 1.24 6.45
N VAL A 192 -21.49 2.51 6.78
CA VAL A 192 -20.43 3.38 6.20
C VAL A 192 -19.08 2.94 6.73
N ALA A 193 -18.96 2.78 8.05
CA ALA A 193 -17.74 2.29 8.67
C ALA A 193 -17.40 0.87 8.22
N LEU A 194 -18.39 -0.02 8.05
CA LEU A 194 -18.16 -1.37 7.53
C LEU A 194 -17.56 -1.36 6.12
N ARG A 195 -18.08 -0.53 5.23
CA ARG A 195 -17.54 -0.40 3.85
C ARG A 195 -16.11 0.15 3.84
N ALA A 196 -15.88 1.21 4.62
CA ALA A 196 -14.57 1.87 4.69
C ALA A 196 -13.47 0.91 5.20
N ILE A 197 -13.75 0.16 6.26
CA ILE A 197 -12.77 -0.78 6.82
C ILE A 197 -12.58 -2.01 5.91
N ALA A 198 -13.65 -2.53 5.31
CA ALA A 198 -13.56 -3.64 4.37
C ALA A 198 -12.69 -3.28 3.16
N HIS A 199 -12.84 -2.07 2.62
CA HIS A 199 -12.03 -1.56 1.52
C HIS A 199 -10.53 -1.61 1.84
N LYS A 200 -10.12 -1.16 3.01
CA LYS A 200 -8.72 -1.19 3.46
C LYS A 200 -8.17 -2.60 3.58
N MET A 201 -9.00 -3.56 3.96
CA MET A 201 -8.57 -4.93 4.22
C MET A 201 -8.47 -5.80 2.96
N VAL A 202 -9.25 -5.51 1.91
CA VAL A 202 -9.29 -6.34 0.68
C VAL A 202 -7.91 -6.57 0.07
N PRO A 203 -7.04 -5.55 -0.13
CA PRO A 203 -5.74 -5.76 -0.79
C PRO A 203 -4.85 -6.75 -0.05
N ILE A 204 -4.76 -6.62 1.28
CA ILE A 204 -3.86 -7.45 2.09
C ILE A 204 -4.30 -8.92 2.12
N TYR A 205 -5.62 -9.19 2.24
CA TYR A 205 -6.12 -10.57 2.23
C TYR A 205 -6.11 -11.19 0.84
N THR A 206 -6.16 -10.37 -0.21
CA THR A 206 -5.90 -10.82 -1.59
C THR A 206 -4.43 -11.23 -1.74
N LEU A 207 -3.50 -10.45 -1.23
CA LEU A 207 -2.06 -10.76 -1.24
C LEU A 207 -1.75 -12.04 -0.45
N LEU A 208 -2.36 -12.23 0.71
CA LEU A 208 -2.21 -13.45 1.51
C LEU A 208 -2.81 -14.69 0.84
N GLY A 209 -3.58 -14.56 -0.23
CA GLY A 209 -4.29 -15.66 -0.87
C GLY A 209 -5.49 -16.18 -0.05
N GLU A 210 -5.98 -15.39 0.90
CA GLU A 210 -7.19 -15.67 1.70
C GLU A 210 -8.45 -15.33 0.90
N GLU A 211 -8.70 -16.09 -0.16
CA GLU A 211 -9.69 -15.77 -1.21
C GLU A 211 -11.13 -15.67 -0.69
N GLU A 212 -11.51 -16.58 0.23
CA GLU A 212 -12.85 -16.56 0.84
C GLU A 212 -13.05 -15.32 1.69
N LEU A 213 -12.03 -14.94 2.47
CA LEU A 213 -12.06 -13.76 3.31
C LEU A 213 -12.05 -12.48 2.47
N ALA A 214 -11.21 -12.40 1.44
CA ALA A 214 -11.18 -11.29 0.49
C ALA A 214 -12.54 -11.13 -0.24
N ALA A 215 -13.18 -12.24 -0.63
CA ALA A 215 -14.51 -12.21 -1.23
C ALA A 215 -15.58 -11.74 -0.24
N ALA A 216 -15.49 -12.14 1.04
CA ALA A 216 -16.39 -11.65 2.08
C ALA A 216 -16.22 -10.14 2.33
N LEU A 217 -14.99 -9.66 2.39
CA LEU A 217 -14.66 -8.24 2.50
C LEU A 217 -15.19 -7.43 1.30
N ARG A 218 -15.00 -7.91 0.07
CA ARG A 218 -15.59 -7.25 -1.13
C ARG A 218 -17.11 -7.20 -1.08
N ARG A 219 -17.79 -8.18 -0.50
CA ARG A 219 -19.26 -8.12 -0.30
C ARG A 219 -19.64 -7.04 0.72
N LEU A 220 -18.89 -6.90 1.80
CA LEU A 220 -19.09 -5.82 2.78
C LEU A 220 -18.86 -4.45 2.14
N GLU A 221 -17.79 -4.30 1.38
CA GLU A 221 -17.44 -3.07 0.66
C GLU A 221 -18.52 -2.61 -0.31
N ARG A 222 -19.14 -3.55 -1.04
CA ARG A 222 -20.17 -3.27 -2.06
C ARG A 222 -21.59 -3.22 -1.50
N SER A 223 -21.78 -3.42 -0.20
CA SER A 223 -23.11 -3.44 0.40
C SER A 223 -23.79 -2.08 0.29
N GLU A 224 -25.06 -2.07 -0.12
CA GLU A 224 -25.88 -0.88 -0.23
C GLU A 224 -26.87 -0.81 0.98
N GLY A 225 -27.19 0.41 1.41
CA GLY A 225 -28.17 0.63 2.47
C GLY A 225 -27.62 0.54 3.90
N SER A 226 -28.51 0.27 4.86
CA SER A 226 -28.17 0.10 6.27
C SER A 226 -27.69 -1.33 6.55
N ALA A 227 -26.88 -1.49 7.61
CA ALA A 227 -26.42 -2.82 8.02
C ALA A 227 -27.59 -3.64 8.60
N ASP A 228 -28.14 -4.50 7.76
CA ASP A 228 -29.15 -5.49 8.17
C ASP A 228 -28.54 -6.66 8.97
N GLY A 229 -29.37 -7.58 9.40
CA GLY A 229 -28.92 -8.74 10.20
C GLY A 229 -27.92 -9.63 9.45
N ALA A 230 -28.05 -9.77 8.13
CA ALA A 230 -27.15 -10.58 7.30
C ALA A 230 -25.78 -9.90 7.15
N LEU A 231 -25.76 -8.59 6.85
CA LEU A 231 -24.51 -7.83 6.74
C LEU A 231 -23.76 -7.78 8.07
N ARG A 232 -24.50 -7.60 9.18
CA ARG A 232 -23.94 -7.67 10.53
C ARG A 232 -23.30 -9.01 10.84
N SER A 233 -23.99 -10.12 10.55
CA SER A 233 -23.48 -11.47 10.77
C SER A 233 -22.23 -11.73 9.92
N ALA A 234 -22.22 -11.30 8.64
CA ALA A 234 -21.07 -11.42 7.76
C ALA A 234 -19.86 -10.64 8.30
N ALA A 235 -20.05 -9.39 8.77
CA ALA A 235 -18.96 -8.58 9.33
C ALA A 235 -18.36 -9.20 10.61
N LEU A 236 -19.20 -9.78 11.48
CA LEU A 236 -18.72 -10.47 12.68
C LEU A 236 -17.93 -11.73 12.33
N GLY A 237 -18.38 -12.52 11.34
CA GLY A 237 -17.63 -13.69 10.85
C GLY A 237 -16.27 -13.31 10.23
N VAL A 238 -16.24 -12.21 9.47
CA VAL A 238 -14.96 -11.66 8.96
C VAL A 238 -14.04 -11.27 10.11
N ALA A 239 -14.53 -10.56 11.11
CA ALA A 239 -13.72 -10.13 12.26
C ALA A 239 -13.17 -11.31 13.08
N GLU A 240 -13.92 -12.43 13.17
CA GLU A 240 -13.47 -13.66 13.82
C GLU A 240 -12.34 -14.30 13.02
N ARG A 241 -12.52 -14.47 11.70
CA ARG A 241 -11.50 -15.05 10.82
C ARG A 241 -10.20 -14.22 10.79
N VAL A 242 -10.30 -12.91 10.75
CA VAL A 242 -9.15 -12.01 10.90
C VAL A 242 -8.40 -12.27 12.20
N GLY A 243 -9.12 -12.41 13.32
CA GLY A 243 -8.52 -12.74 14.62
C GLY A 243 -7.79 -14.09 14.63
N GLU A 244 -8.25 -15.08 13.88
CA GLU A 244 -7.53 -16.36 13.72
C GLU A 244 -6.21 -16.18 12.98
N ILE A 245 -6.23 -15.47 11.85
CA ILE A 245 -5.05 -15.20 11.02
C ILE A 245 -4.02 -14.39 11.83
N VAL A 246 -4.44 -13.37 12.56
CA VAL A 246 -3.57 -12.58 13.43
C VAL A 246 -2.90 -13.44 14.52
N ARG A 247 -3.66 -14.35 15.14
CA ARG A 247 -3.08 -15.29 16.13
C ARG A 247 -2.04 -16.22 15.49
N ALA A 248 -2.30 -16.69 14.28
CA ALA A 248 -1.34 -17.51 13.54
C ALA A 248 -0.05 -16.73 13.25
N ALA A 249 -0.13 -15.50 12.74
CA ALA A 249 1.01 -14.63 12.49
C ALA A 249 1.85 -14.39 13.75
N LYS A 250 1.19 -14.09 14.88
CA LYS A 250 1.89 -13.91 16.17
C LYS A 250 2.67 -15.15 16.57
N LYS A 251 2.04 -16.31 16.46
CA LYS A 251 2.65 -17.58 16.85
C LYS A 251 3.84 -17.94 15.98
N GLU A 252 3.76 -17.68 14.69
CA GLU A 252 4.77 -18.10 13.71
C GLU A 252 5.98 -17.15 13.70
N TYR A 253 5.75 -15.83 13.80
CA TYR A 253 6.79 -14.83 13.56
C TYR A 253 7.19 -14.00 14.78
N LEU A 254 6.33 -13.86 15.79
CA LEU A 254 6.54 -12.94 16.91
C LEU A 254 6.71 -13.63 18.28
N CYS A 255 6.45 -14.95 18.37
CA CYS A 255 6.80 -15.69 19.58
C CYS A 255 8.31 -15.99 19.54
N ASP A 256 9.05 -15.46 20.49
CA ASP A 256 10.46 -15.82 20.71
C ASP A 256 10.58 -17.35 20.87
N ARG A 257 11.43 -17.95 20.06
CA ARG A 257 11.88 -19.35 20.23
C ARG A 257 13.00 -19.43 21.22
#